data_e046976514c936f9638ef30fb02a4b52
#
_entry.id   e046976514c936f9638ef30fb02a4b52
#
_cell.length_a   1.000
_cell.length_b   1.000
_cell.length_c   1.000
_cell.angle_alpha   90.00
_cell.angle_beta   90.00
_cell.angle_gamma   90.00
#
_symmetry.space_group_name_H-M   'P 1'
#
loop_
_entity.id
_entity.type
_entity.pdbx_description
1 polymer ?
#
loop_
_entity_poly.entity_id
_entity_poly.type
_entity_poly.pdbx_seq_one_letter_code
_entity_poly.pdbx_strand_id
1 'polypeptide(L)'
;IERICGKIAFERVTPKELIHLKNSIEKLPNLKDTINLSNAKILKEYVSEMDKLDDIYNLIDEAILEEPTITIKDGNIIKSDFSDELKELREISKNGAFLVKEIENREREKTGVKSLKIGFNKVFGYYIEITKANFKQAKLDETYIRKQTLSNAERYITPELKEIEEKILHAEEKIKSLEYEIFVEIRDTIYKNIDRIQKVAKTIANIDVFVSLATVAHINNYVKPAINENNKLDIRNGRHPVVENIVGEENFVPNDTYLNRGENIINIITGPNMSGKSTYMRQTAIIALMAHIGSFVPAESADIPILDRIFTRVGASDDLSQGQSTFMVEMNEVSLILKNATERSLVILDEIGRGTSTYDGISLAWSIVEYIQKNIRCKTLFATHYHELTDLEEEFKEVKNYSIAVKEDGEGIIFLRKIIPQGADKSYGIYVAKLAKLPDEVIERAKYILKDLEKNHVYNSVAINGDKENNNIINSNLDEELVKVNQSNFKNKYESLKIEHELIVKDYKHIKKDYDKLNSKFKALNDEVALIKQNDDKEKINQVDSVKEVALTQISFDSVNRDI
;
A
#
# COMPACT_ATOMS: atom_id res chain seq x y z
N ILE A 1 18.18 9.70 4.49
CA ILE A 1 19.57 9.23 4.42
C ILE A 1 19.67 8.04 3.46
N GLU A 2 19.02 6.93 3.70
CA GLU A 2 19.15 5.67 2.94
C GLU A 2 18.94 5.84 1.42
N ARG A 3 17.89 6.58 1.02
CA ARG A 3 17.63 6.88 -0.39
C ARG A 3 18.77 7.69 -1.06
N ILE A 4 19.42 8.56 -0.30
CA ILE A 4 20.58 9.34 -0.79
C ILE A 4 21.78 8.41 -0.96
N CYS A 5 22.02 7.48 -0.02
CA CYS A 5 23.06 6.45 -0.16
C CYS A 5 22.90 5.64 -1.47
N GLY A 6 21.67 5.23 -1.81
CA GLY A 6 21.41 4.56 -3.07
C GLY A 6 21.79 5.40 -4.29
N LYS A 7 21.47 6.71 -4.27
CA LYS A 7 21.84 7.61 -5.37
C LYS A 7 23.36 7.85 -5.47
N ILE A 8 24.06 7.88 -4.33
CA ILE A 8 25.53 7.97 -4.31
C ILE A 8 26.14 6.73 -4.96
N ALA A 9 25.65 5.54 -4.57
CA ALA A 9 26.14 4.27 -5.11
C ALA A 9 25.90 4.10 -6.62
N PHE A 10 24.82 4.69 -7.16
CA PHE A 10 24.53 4.71 -8.60
C PHE A 10 25.04 5.96 -9.32
N GLU A 11 25.89 6.77 -8.70
CA GLU A 11 26.48 8.01 -9.26
C GLU A 11 25.44 9.03 -9.75
N ARG A 12 24.24 9.03 -9.14
CA ARG A 12 23.08 9.87 -9.52
C ARG A 12 22.74 10.94 -8.49
N VAL A 13 23.56 11.09 -7.47
CA VAL A 13 23.35 12.09 -6.43
C VAL A 13 23.59 13.49 -6.97
N THR A 14 22.76 14.44 -6.57
CA THR A 14 22.87 15.86 -6.90
C THR A 14 23.51 16.63 -5.74
N PRO A 15 24.12 17.83 -5.99
CA PRO A 15 24.68 18.68 -4.93
C PRO A 15 23.65 19.01 -3.85
N LYS A 16 22.41 19.29 -4.23
CA LYS A 16 21.31 19.59 -3.30
C LYS A 16 20.99 18.40 -2.39
N GLU A 17 21.10 17.16 -2.89
CA GLU A 17 20.87 15.96 -2.08
C GLU A 17 22.01 15.73 -1.09
N LEU A 18 23.25 16.10 -1.40
CA LEU A 18 24.33 16.10 -0.42
C LEU A 18 24.09 17.14 0.70
N ILE A 19 23.56 18.31 0.39
CA ILE A 19 23.11 19.27 1.42
C ILE A 19 22.00 18.66 2.30
N HIS A 20 21.04 17.94 1.72
CA HIS A 20 20.03 17.22 2.51
C HIS A 20 20.66 16.14 3.41
N LEU A 21 21.72 15.46 2.93
CA LEU A 21 22.46 14.50 3.76
C LEU A 21 23.16 15.23 4.92
N LYS A 22 23.87 16.33 4.65
CA LYS A 22 24.49 17.21 5.67
C LYS A 22 23.49 17.60 6.75
N ASN A 23 22.35 18.16 6.35
CA ASN A 23 21.30 18.61 7.28
C ASN A 23 20.69 17.47 8.11
N SER A 24 20.68 16.23 7.56
CA SER A 24 20.26 15.05 8.32
C SER A 24 21.32 14.64 9.34
N ILE A 25 22.60 14.67 8.98
CA ILE A 25 23.73 14.35 9.86
C ILE A 25 23.81 15.36 11.02
N GLU A 26 23.57 16.63 10.76
CA GLU A 26 23.55 17.71 11.77
C GLU A 26 22.62 17.43 12.95
N LYS A 27 21.57 16.65 12.75
CA LYS A 27 20.58 16.31 13.80
C LYS A 27 20.99 15.12 14.66
N LEU A 28 22.02 14.35 14.27
CA LEU A 28 22.42 13.13 14.98
C LEU A 28 22.89 13.39 16.43
N PRO A 29 23.69 14.42 16.75
CA PRO A 29 24.06 14.72 18.12
C PRO A 29 22.84 14.97 19.02
N ASN A 30 21.89 15.80 18.58
CA ASN A 30 20.68 16.12 19.34
C ASN A 30 19.81 14.87 19.57
N LEU A 31 19.69 14.01 18.57
CA LEU A 31 18.97 12.72 18.69
C LEU A 31 19.63 11.84 19.75
N LYS A 32 20.97 11.72 19.70
CA LYS A 32 21.74 10.94 20.66
C LYS A 32 21.58 11.46 22.09
N ASP A 33 21.64 12.77 22.29
CA ASP A 33 21.49 13.40 23.59
C ASP A 33 20.08 13.20 24.14
N THR A 34 19.05 13.36 23.32
CA THR A 34 17.65 13.13 23.70
C THR A 34 17.43 11.70 24.17
N ILE A 35 17.96 10.71 23.45
CA ILE A 35 17.82 9.29 23.81
C ILE A 35 18.60 8.95 25.08
N ASN A 36 19.75 9.57 25.30
CA ASN A 36 20.56 9.38 26.51
C ASN A 36 19.84 9.87 27.79
N LEU A 37 18.92 10.81 27.66
CA LEU A 37 18.05 11.26 28.77
C LEU A 37 16.95 10.24 29.10
N SER A 38 16.60 9.34 28.20
CA SER A 38 15.58 8.32 28.43
C SER A 38 16.05 7.26 29.46
N ASN A 39 15.10 6.52 30.05
CA ASN A 39 15.41 5.39 30.95
C ASN A 39 15.56 4.05 30.19
N ALA A 40 15.39 4.04 28.87
CA ALA A 40 15.40 2.84 28.04
C ALA A 40 16.83 2.38 27.75
N LYS A 41 17.32 1.38 28.47
CA LYS A 41 18.70 0.83 28.33
C LYS A 41 19.01 0.42 26.88
N ILE A 42 18.10 -0.31 26.24
CA ILE A 42 18.27 -0.79 24.84
C ILE A 42 18.44 0.39 23.87
N LEU A 43 17.68 1.46 24.01
CA LEU A 43 17.82 2.64 23.16
C LEU A 43 19.18 3.33 23.37
N LYS A 44 19.67 3.38 24.61
CA LYS A 44 21.02 3.90 24.90
C LYS A 44 22.13 3.06 24.26
N GLU A 45 21.99 1.73 24.28
CA GLU A 45 22.92 0.82 23.61
C GLU A 45 22.91 1.07 22.09
N TYR A 46 21.73 1.19 21.47
CA TYR A 46 21.61 1.52 20.04
C TYR A 46 22.33 2.79 19.64
N VAL A 47 22.20 3.88 20.42
CA VAL A 47 22.82 5.16 20.08
C VAL A 47 24.27 5.29 20.56
N SER A 48 24.72 4.46 21.51
CA SER A 48 26.11 4.49 21.98
C SER A 48 27.11 4.24 20.86
N GLU A 49 26.80 3.27 20.00
CA GLU A 49 27.60 2.88 18.84
C GLU A 49 27.32 3.72 17.57
N MET A 50 26.34 4.63 17.62
CA MET A 50 25.97 5.44 16.45
C MET A 50 27.07 6.44 16.13
N ASP A 51 27.63 6.33 14.93
CA ASP A 51 28.62 7.24 14.37
C ASP A 51 28.00 8.62 14.16
N LYS A 52 28.72 9.68 14.50
CA LYS A 52 28.26 11.06 14.31
C LYS A 52 28.43 11.55 12.89
N LEU A 53 29.30 10.90 12.12
CA LEU A 53 29.63 11.25 10.72
C LEU A 53 30.14 12.70 10.57
N ASP A 54 30.85 13.21 11.59
CA ASP A 54 31.35 14.59 11.62
C ASP A 54 32.28 14.89 10.44
N ASP A 55 33.07 13.91 10.02
CA ASP A 55 33.96 14.00 8.85
C ASP A 55 33.17 14.18 7.54
N ILE A 56 32.06 13.48 7.38
CA ILE A 56 31.19 13.61 6.20
C ILE A 56 30.43 14.94 6.23
N TYR A 57 29.94 15.33 7.41
CA TYR A 57 29.31 16.63 7.61
C TYR A 57 30.24 17.76 7.20
N ASN A 58 31.45 17.79 7.75
CA ASN A 58 32.43 18.84 7.50
C ASN A 58 32.84 18.88 6.02
N LEU A 59 33.11 17.72 5.39
CA LEU A 59 33.42 17.63 3.97
C LEU A 59 32.35 18.31 3.10
N ILE A 60 31.08 18.02 3.36
CA ILE A 60 29.99 18.60 2.58
C ILE A 60 29.81 20.08 2.90
N ASP A 61 29.93 20.44 4.18
CA ASP A 61 29.76 21.82 4.64
C ASP A 61 30.85 22.72 4.10
N GLU A 62 32.10 22.30 4.10
CA GLU A 62 33.22 23.07 3.59
C GLU A 62 33.21 23.21 2.07
N ALA A 63 32.76 22.15 1.36
CA ALA A 63 32.90 22.08 -0.09
C ALA A 63 31.68 22.63 -0.86
N ILE A 64 30.47 22.31 -0.45
CA ILE A 64 29.26 22.55 -1.25
C ILE A 64 28.55 23.83 -0.80
N LEU A 65 28.06 24.62 -1.77
CA LEU A 65 27.26 25.81 -1.50
C LEU A 65 25.93 25.42 -0.79
N GLU A 66 25.41 26.28 0.07
CA GLU A 66 24.13 26.06 0.76
C GLU A 66 22.95 25.96 -0.23
N GLU A 67 22.99 26.75 -1.29
CA GLU A 67 22.00 26.75 -2.36
C GLU A 67 22.67 26.45 -3.71
N PRO A 68 23.09 25.20 -3.95
CA PRO A 68 23.73 24.82 -5.19
C PRO A 68 22.71 24.70 -6.33
N THR A 69 23.19 24.83 -7.57
CA THR A 69 22.39 24.52 -8.75
C THR A 69 21.94 23.04 -8.74
N ILE A 70 20.82 22.75 -9.40
CA ILE A 70 20.26 21.39 -9.46
C ILE A 70 21.15 20.49 -10.33
N THR A 71 21.65 21.03 -11.42
CA THR A 71 22.44 20.30 -12.43
C THR A 71 23.93 20.53 -12.22
N ILE A 72 24.71 19.48 -12.01
CA ILE A 72 26.16 19.55 -11.79
C ILE A 72 26.85 20.29 -12.94
N LYS A 73 26.39 20.10 -14.19
CA LYS A 73 26.96 20.69 -15.39
C LYS A 73 26.81 22.21 -15.49
N ASP A 74 25.90 22.80 -14.75
CA ASP A 74 25.66 24.24 -14.80
C ASP A 74 26.69 25.01 -13.98
N GLY A 75 27.47 24.31 -13.14
CA GLY A 75 28.43 24.93 -12.21
C GLY A 75 27.71 25.60 -11.03
N ASN A 76 28.42 26.42 -10.27
CA ASN A 76 27.96 27.11 -9.06
C ASN A 76 27.46 26.13 -7.96
N ILE A 77 28.28 25.12 -7.70
CA ILE A 77 28.01 24.07 -6.73
C ILE A 77 29.03 24.00 -5.58
N ILE A 78 30.27 24.42 -5.82
CA ILE A 78 31.38 24.35 -4.86
C ILE A 78 31.68 25.74 -4.25
N LYS A 79 32.00 25.80 -2.98
CA LYS A 79 32.43 27.04 -2.30
C LYS A 79 33.78 27.52 -2.85
N SER A 80 33.95 28.83 -3.00
CA SER A 80 35.16 29.41 -3.59
C SER A 80 36.45 29.11 -2.81
N ASP A 81 36.33 29.05 -1.48
CA ASP A 81 37.47 28.85 -0.59
C ASP A 81 37.85 27.36 -0.41
N PHE A 82 37.11 26.43 -1.06
CA PHE A 82 37.42 25.00 -1.00
C PHE A 82 38.63 24.61 -1.85
N SER A 83 38.93 25.37 -2.93
CA SER A 83 40.06 25.13 -3.82
C SER A 83 40.70 26.46 -4.22
N ASP A 84 42.01 26.58 -4.03
CA ASP A 84 42.75 27.78 -4.44
C ASP A 84 42.65 28.03 -5.95
N GLU A 85 42.71 26.96 -6.77
CA GLU A 85 42.56 27.06 -8.21
C GLU A 85 41.18 27.57 -8.62
N LEU A 86 40.14 27.10 -7.95
CA LEU A 86 38.75 27.57 -8.19
C LEU A 86 38.61 29.05 -7.82
N LYS A 87 39.24 29.46 -6.74
CA LYS A 87 39.25 30.84 -6.28
C LYS A 87 39.94 31.76 -7.31
N GLU A 88 41.13 31.38 -7.79
CA GLU A 88 41.87 32.13 -8.83
C GLU A 88 41.04 32.26 -10.12
N LEU A 89 40.43 31.17 -10.59
CA LEU A 89 39.61 31.20 -11.81
C LEU A 89 38.39 32.11 -11.67
N ARG A 90 37.74 32.12 -10.50
CA ARG A 90 36.60 33.01 -10.23
C ARG A 90 37.03 34.47 -10.13
N GLU A 91 38.22 34.77 -9.61
CA GLU A 91 38.76 36.11 -9.61
C GLU A 91 39.05 36.59 -11.04
N ILE A 92 39.58 35.73 -11.91
CA ILE A 92 39.80 36.05 -13.33
C ILE A 92 38.45 36.34 -14.03
N SER A 93 37.43 35.50 -13.83
CA SER A 93 36.10 35.72 -14.40
C SER A 93 35.48 37.02 -13.90
N LYS A 94 35.57 37.32 -12.60
CA LYS A 94 35.05 38.55 -11.99
C LYS A 94 35.79 39.79 -12.48
N ASN A 95 37.10 39.72 -12.56
CA ASN A 95 37.91 40.81 -13.10
C ASN A 95 37.65 41.03 -14.59
N GLY A 96 37.41 39.95 -15.35
CA GLY A 96 36.98 40.04 -16.75
C GLY A 96 35.66 40.81 -16.92
N ALA A 97 34.66 40.52 -16.09
CA ALA A 97 33.39 41.26 -16.09
C ALA A 97 33.55 42.75 -15.72
N PHE A 98 34.49 43.06 -14.79
CA PHE A 98 34.84 44.44 -14.47
C PHE A 98 35.49 45.14 -15.64
N LEU A 99 36.44 44.50 -16.35
CA LEU A 99 37.09 45.03 -17.54
C LEU A 99 36.10 45.32 -18.67
N VAL A 100 35.12 44.44 -18.88
CA VAL A 100 34.05 44.70 -19.85
C VAL A 100 33.28 45.98 -19.51
N LYS A 101 33.04 46.24 -18.21
CA LYS A 101 32.40 47.47 -17.76
C LYS A 101 33.25 48.71 -17.94
N GLU A 102 34.55 48.60 -17.72
CA GLU A 102 35.50 49.67 -18.01
C GLU A 102 35.57 49.99 -19.51
N ILE A 103 35.59 48.93 -20.36
CA ILE A 103 35.52 49.13 -21.81
C ILE A 103 34.20 49.82 -22.17
N GLU A 104 33.08 49.44 -21.64
CA GLU A 104 31.80 50.10 -21.92
C GLU A 104 31.86 51.59 -21.62
N ASN A 105 32.42 51.96 -20.48
CA ASN A 105 32.57 53.38 -20.12
C ASN A 105 33.52 54.12 -21.06
N ARG A 106 34.70 53.56 -21.33
CA ARG A 106 35.67 54.12 -22.24
C ARG A 106 35.14 54.25 -23.67
N GLU A 107 34.45 53.25 -24.16
CA GLU A 107 33.82 53.27 -25.49
C GLU A 107 32.66 54.31 -25.60
N ARG A 108 31.97 54.57 -24.50
CA ARG A 108 30.99 55.69 -24.43
C ARG A 108 31.66 57.06 -24.60
N GLU A 109 32.79 57.26 -23.95
CA GLU A 109 33.58 58.49 -24.06
C GLU A 109 34.17 58.63 -25.45
N LYS A 110 34.82 57.56 -25.96
CA LYS A 110 35.47 57.54 -27.28
C LYS A 110 34.50 57.79 -28.42
N THR A 111 33.34 57.15 -28.41
CA THR A 111 32.34 57.27 -29.46
C THR A 111 31.42 58.50 -29.32
N GLY A 112 31.37 59.09 -28.12
CA GLY A 112 30.45 60.16 -27.75
C GLY A 112 29.00 59.70 -27.56
N VAL A 113 28.73 58.38 -27.57
CA VAL A 113 27.39 57.79 -27.44
C VAL A 113 27.13 57.36 -26.02
N LYS A 114 26.44 58.17 -25.22
CA LYS A 114 26.14 57.92 -23.81
C LYS A 114 25.26 56.67 -23.59
N SER A 115 24.45 56.29 -24.58
CA SER A 115 23.55 55.15 -24.54
C SER A 115 24.19 53.83 -25.02
N LEU A 116 25.47 53.84 -25.39
CA LEU A 116 26.22 52.64 -25.75
C LEU A 116 26.19 51.63 -24.60
N LYS A 117 25.92 50.38 -24.92
CA LYS A 117 25.93 49.26 -23.99
C LYS A 117 26.72 48.09 -24.55
N ILE A 118 27.44 47.40 -23.67
CA ILE A 118 27.99 46.09 -24.02
C ILE A 118 27.02 45.02 -23.53
N GLY A 119 26.58 44.15 -24.45
CA GLY A 119 25.70 43.02 -24.18
C GLY A 119 26.40 41.71 -24.53
N PHE A 120 25.87 40.61 -24.06
CA PHE A 120 26.31 39.25 -24.38
C PHE A 120 25.22 38.48 -25.13
N ASN A 121 25.62 37.75 -26.17
CA ASN A 121 24.74 36.85 -26.94
C ASN A 121 25.45 35.51 -27.15
N LYS A 122 24.77 34.40 -26.91
CA LYS A 122 25.33 33.03 -27.05
C LYS A 122 25.91 32.73 -28.44
N VAL A 123 25.47 33.43 -29.51
CA VAL A 123 25.91 33.18 -30.89
C VAL A 123 27.14 34.05 -31.27
N PHE A 124 27.19 35.30 -30.79
CA PHE A 124 28.18 36.29 -31.21
C PHE A 124 29.14 36.72 -30.10
N GLY A 125 28.91 36.25 -28.86
CA GLY A 125 29.69 36.69 -27.72
C GLY A 125 29.31 38.07 -27.21
N TYR A 126 30.32 38.78 -26.65
CA TYR A 126 30.13 40.16 -26.23
C TYR A 126 30.09 41.10 -27.45
N TYR A 127 29.18 42.07 -27.42
CA TYR A 127 29.00 43.05 -28.48
C TYR A 127 28.70 44.44 -27.93
N ILE A 128 29.14 45.46 -28.66
CA ILE A 128 28.81 46.85 -28.42
C ILE A 128 27.54 47.16 -29.18
N GLU A 129 26.47 47.60 -28.50
CA GLU A 129 25.20 47.96 -29.10
C GLU A 129 25.04 49.50 -29.18
N ILE A 130 24.80 50.01 -30.36
CA ILE A 130 24.56 51.43 -30.63
C ILE A 130 23.22 51.56 -31.31
N THR A 131 22.30 52.36 -30.74
CA THR A 131 20.99 52.60 -31.32
C THR A 131 21.10 53.41 -32.61
N LYS A 132 20.24 53.13 -33.60
CA LYS A 132 20.24 53.86 -34.90
C LYS A 132 20.08 55.36 -34.74
N ALA A 133 19.34 55.83 -33.72
CA ALA A 133 19.22 57.25 -33.41
C ALA A 133 20.55 57.94 -33.13
N ASN A 134 21.46 57.23 -32.48
CA ASN A 134 22.75 57.76 -32.07
C ASN A 134 23.89 57.40 -33.05
N PHE A 135 23.63 56.53 -34.02
CA PHE A 135 24.64 56.08 -35.00
C PHE A 135 25.28 57.23 -35.80
N LYS A 136 24.46 58.24 -36.22
CA LYS A 136 24.98 59.39 -36.97
C LYS A 136 25.98 60.29 -36.18
N GLN A 137 25.95 60.21 -34.86
CA GLN A 137 26.84 60.96 -33.96
C GLN A 137 28.01 60.12 -33.46
N ALA A 138 27.98 58.80 -33.68
CA ALA A 138 29.01 57.89 -33.21
C ALA A 138 30.29 58.05 -34.01
N LYS A 139 31.40 58.31 -33.31
CA LYS A 139 32.74 58.33 -33.90
C LYS A 139 33.29 56.92 -33.84
N LEU A 140 33.04 56.15 -34.89
CA LEU A 140 33.53 54.77 -35.01
C LEU A 140 34.79 54.76 -35.89
N ASP A 141 35.86 54.09 -35.45
CA ASP A 141 37.08 53.86 -36.24
C ASP A 141 37.04 52.45 -36.87
N GLU A 142 38.11 52.06 -37.56
CA GLU A 142 38.25 50.78 -38.26
C GLU A 142 38.24 49.54 -37.34
N THR A 143 38.40 49.72 -36.04
CA THR A 143 38.42 48.64 -35.05
C THR A 143 37.00 48.10 -34.76
N TYR A 144 35.94 48.85 -35.11
CA TYR A 144 34.56 48.40 -34.91
C TYR A 144 34.07 47.53 -36.08
N ILE A 145 34.10 46.23 -35.88
CA ILE A 145 33.61 45.25 -36.86
C ILE A 145 32.11 45.03 -36.64
N ARG A 146 31.30 45.40 -37.62
CA ARG A 146 29.85 45.24 -37.58
C ARG A 146 29.51 43.74 -37.68
N LYS A 147 28.73 43.22 -36.73
CA LYS A 147 28.26 41.82 -36.68
C LYS A 147 26.79 41.64 -36.95
N GLN A 148 25.94 42.57 -36.50
CA GLN A 148 24.49 42.44 -36.68
C GLN A 148 23.81 43.82 -36.79
N THR A 149 22.84 43.89 -37.70
CA THR A 149 21.97 45.04 -37.84
C THR A 149 20.55 44.65 -37.37
N LEU A 150 20.04 45.34 -36.37
CA LEU A 150 18.68 45.21 -35.85
C LEU A 150 17.77 46.32 -36.41
N SER A 151 16.47 46.23 -36.17
CA SER A 151 15.51 47.26 -36.55
C SER A 151 15.83 48.64 -35.95
N ASN A 152 16.31 48.68 -34.71
CA ASN A 152 16.52 49.88 -33.90
C ASN A 152 17.98 50.07 -33.42
N ALA A 153 18.91 49.17 -33.69
CA ALA A 153 20.29 49.22 -33.21
C ALA A 153 21.25 48.50 -34.17
N GLU A 154 22.54 48.79 -34.06
CA GLU A 154 23.63 48.05 -34.68
C GLU A 154 24.56 47.49 -33.63
N ARG A 155 25.12 46.31 -33.91
CA ARG A 155 26.02 45.58 -33.01
C ARG A 155 27.40 45.42 -33.61
N TYR A 156 28.41 45.78 -32.83
CA TYR A 156 29.80 45.77 -33.20
C TYR A 156 30.62 44.93 -32.24
N ILE A 157 31.75 44.44 -32.70
CA ILE A 157 32.83 43.86 -31.86
C ILE A 157 34.10 44.62 -32.11
N THR A 158 34.96 44.66 -31.09
CA THR A 158 36.37 45.15 -31.20
C THR A 158 37.34 44.02 -30.87
N PRO A 159 38.58 44.05 -31.40
CA PRO A 159 39.59 43.04 -31.07
C PRO A 159 39.83 42.90 -29.57
N GLU A 160 39.88 44.01 -28.84
CA GLU A 160 40.08 44.06 -27.39
C GLU A 160 38.91 43.37 -26.64
N LEU A 161 37.69 43.68 -27.05
CA LEU A 161 36.50 43.05 -26.44
C LEU A 161 36.50 41.53 -26.67
N LYS A 162 36.99 41.08 -27.83
CA LYS A 162 37.09 39.68 -28.16
C LYS A 162 38.17 38.94 -27.35
N GLU A 163 39.33 39.57 -27.12
CA GLU A 163 40.39 39.03 -26.29
C GLU A 163 39.92 38.83 -24.83
N ILE A 164 39.20 39.79 -24.29
CA ILE A 164 38.64 39.70 -22.93
C ILE A 164 37.53 38.63 -22.87
N GLU A 165 36.68 38.56 -23.90
CA GLU A 165 35.68 37.49 -24.04
C GLU A 165 36.33 36.10 -23.97
N GLU A 166 37.37 35.85 -24.75
CA GLU A 166 38.05 34.57 -24.77
C GLU A 166 38.63 34.21 -23.39
N LYS A 167 39.18 35.18 -22.64
CA LYS A 167 39.67 34.97 -21.27
C LYS A 167 38.54 34.64 -20.31
N ILE A 168 37.40 35.33 -20.38
CA ILE A 168 36.23 35.09 -19.52
C ILE A 168 35.64 33.73 -19.81
N LEU A 169 35.35 33.42 -21.07
CA LEU A 169 34.74 32.16 -21.47
C LEU A 169 35.61 30.95 -21.11
N HIS A 170 36.91 31.07 -21.33
CA HIS A 170 37.85 30.01 -20.95
C HIS A 170 37.91 29.80 -19.43
N ALA A 171 37.86 30.89 -18.63
CA ALA A 171 37.76 30.78 -17.18
C ALA A 171 36.44 30.13 -16.73
N GLU A 172 35.32 30.52 -17.32
CA GLU A 172 34.00 29.95 -16.98
C GLU A 172 33.89 28.45 -17.32
N GLU A 173 34.45 28.02 -18.47
CA GLU A 173 34.48 26.60 -18.84
C GLU A 173 35.38 25.80 -17.88
N LYS A 174 36.54 26.33 -17.52
CA LYS A 174 37.45 25.72 -16.54
C LYS A 174 36.80 25.62 -15.16
N ILE A 175 36.09 26.66 -14.69
CA ILE A 175 35.37 26.65 -13.43
C ILE A 175 34.37 25.48 -13.41
N LYS A 176 33.56 25.34 -14.46
CA LYS A 176 32.57 24.26 -14.52
C LYS A 176 33.21 22.87 -14.53
N SER A 177 34.30 22.69 -15.27
CA SER A 177 35.02 21.41 -15.30
C SER A 177 35.60 21.08 -13.93
N LEU A 178 36.27 22.05 -13.29
CA LEU A 178 36.88 21.87 -11.98
C LEU A 178 35.85 21.62 -10.89
N GLU A 179 34.74 22.34 -10.89
CA GLU A 179 33.63 22.10 -9.95
C GLU A 179 33.02 20.68 -10.12
N TYR A 180 32.93 20.20 -11.35
CA TYR A 180 32.48 18.83 -11.63
C TYR A 180 33.48 17.80 -11.08
N GLU A 181 34.78 17.97 -11.32
CA GLU A 181 35.84 17.09 -10.83
C GLU A 181 35.84 17.04 -9.29
N ILE A 182 35.81 18.19 -8.63
CA ILE A 182 35.71 18.29 -7.16
C ILE A 182 34.47 17.60 -6.63
N PHE A 183 33.31 17.80 -7.28
CA PHE A 183 32.09 17.16 -6.87
C PHE A 183 32.17 15.62 -6.96
N VAL A 184 32.79 15.10 -8.02
CA VAL A 184 33.02 13.66 -8.19
C VAL A 184 33.92 13.13 -7.07
N GLU A 185 35.00 13.81 -6.73
CA GLU A 185 35.89 13.42 -5.63
C GLU A 185 35.16 13.38 -4.27
N ILE A 186 34.32 14.39 -3.99
CA ILE A 186 33.51 14.45 -2.79
C ILE A 186 32.53 13.26 -2.76
N ARG A 187 31.81 13.02 -3.85
CA ARG A 187 30.90 11.89 -4.00
C ARG A 187 31.59 10.56 -3.72
N ASP A 188 32.76 10.35 -4.32
CA ASP A 188 33.53 9.12 -4.21
C ASP A 188 34.09 8.93 -2.79
N THR A 189 34.47 10.04 -2.14
CA THR A 189 34.87 10.01 -0.73
C THR A 189 33.73 9.63 0.19
N ILE A 190 32.52 10.15 -0.05
CA ILE A 190 31.32 9.77 0.70
C ILE A 190 30.95 8.31 0.39
N TYR A 191 31.10 7.86 -0.86
CA TYR A 191 30.85 6.48 -1.25
C TYR A 191 31.73 5.48 -0.49
N LYS A 192 33.01 5.78 -0.31
CA LYS A 192 33.93 4.94 0.49
C LYS A 192 33.48 4.77 1.95
N ASN A 193 32.65 5.66 2.44
CA ASN A 193 32.10 5.65 3.80
C ASN A 193 30.61 5.23 3.85
N ILE A 194 30.07 4.68 2.76
CA ILE A 194 28.64 4.44 2.63
C ILE A 194 28.10 3.47 3.66
N ASP A 195 28.87 2.46 4.05
CA ASP A 195 28.48 1.46 5.07
C ASP A 195 28.27 2.11 6.44
N ARG A 196 29.10 3.10 6.81
CA ARG A 196 28.95 3.89 8.04
C ARG A 196 27.64 4.66 8.03
N ILE A 197 27.34 5.34 6.91
CA ILE A 197 26.09 6.11 6.74
C ILE A 197 24.87 5.21 6.76
N GLN A 198 24.94 4.04 6.12
CA GLN A 198 23.85 3.04 6.12
C GLN A 198 23.63 2.46 7.52
N LYS A 199 24.69 2.19 8.30
CA LYS A 199 24.57 1.73 9.68
C LYS A 199 23.82 2.75 10.54
N VAL A 200 24.14 4.04 10.41
CA VAL A 200 23.44 5.13 11.09
C VAL A 200 21.98 5.21 10.64
N ALA A 201 21.72 5.15 9.34
CA ALA A 201 20.36 5.17 8.79
C ALA A 201 19.51 4.01 9.34
N LYS A 202 20.05 2.80 9.43
CA LYS A 202 19.40 1.64 10.02
C LYS A 202 19.10 1.82 11.51
N THR A 203 20.04 2.40 12.25
CA THR A 203 19.83 2.72 13.68
C THR A 203 18.68 3.70 13.86
N ILE A 204 18.62 4.77 13.05
CA ILE A 204 17.52 5.75 13.08
C ILE A 204 16.19 5.07 12.72
N ALA A 205 16.15 4.23 11.68
CA ALA A 205 14.95 3.52 11.27
C ALA A 205 14.40 2.61 12.39
N ASN A 206 15.29 1.90 13.10
CA ASN A 206 14.89 1.09 14.25
C ASN A 206 14.30 1.95 15.38
N ILE A 207 14.92 3.09 15.68
CA ILE A 207 14.42 4.02 16.71
C ILE A 207 13.04 4.56 16.31
N ASP A 208 12.85 4.94 15.05
CA ASP A 208 11.58 5.46 14.52
C ASP A 208 10.46 4.41 14.66
N VAL A 209 10.75 3.15 14.32
CA VAL A 209 9.81 2.03 14.53
C VAL A 209 9.45 1.87 16.01
N PHE A 210 10.45 1.88 16.92
CA PHE A 210 10.17 1.74 18.35
C PHE A 210 9.34 2.91 18.89
N VAL A 211 9.63 4.13 18.48
CA VAL A 211 8.86 5.31 18.88
C VAL A 211 7.42 5.22 18.35
N SER A 212 7.24 4.82 17.10
CA SER A 212 5.92 4.66 16.48
C SER A 212 5.09 3.60 17.22
N LEU A 213 5.67 2.41 17.45
CA LEU A 213 4.99 1.32 18.17
C LEU A 213 4.68 1.71 19.62
N ALA A 214 5.60 2.37 20.31
CA ALA A 214 5.38 2.82 21.69
C ALA A 214 4.29 3.89 21.78
N THR A 215 4.27 4.83 20.83
CA THR A 215 3.25 5.88 20.77
C THR A 215 1.85 5.29 20.56
N VAL A 216 1.71 4.37 19.60
CA VAL A 216 0.44 3.69 19.34
C VAL A 216 0.01 2.87 20.56
N ALA A 217 0.94 2.14 21.18
CA ALA A 217 0.66 1.35 22.37
C ALA A 217 0.18 2.21 23.55
N HIS A 218 0.81 3.36 23.76
CA HIS A 218 0.45 4.28 24.85
C HIS A 218 -0.93 4.92 24.61
N ILE A 219 -1.19 5.39 23.40
CA ILE A 219 -2.46 6.07 23.06
C ILE A 219 -3.65 5.10 23.18
N ASN A 220 -3.47 3.82 22.78
CA ASN A 220 -4.55 2.86 22.70
C ASN A 220 -4.56 1.84 23.87
N ASN A 221 -3.82 2.07 24.93
CA ASN A 221 -3.76 1.18 26.10
C ASN A 221 -3.39 -0.26 25.74
N TYR A 222 -2.40 -0.46 24.84
CA TYR A 222 -1.92 -1.79 24.49
C TYR A 222 -0.94 -2.32 25.54
N VAL A 223 -0.93 -3.64 25.73
CA VAL A 223 -0.09 -4.31 26.70
C VAL A 223 1.06 -5.05 26.04
N LYS A 224 2.17 -5.22 26.77
CA LYS A 224 3.30 -6.02 26.32
C LYS A 224 2.91 -7.50 26.32
N PRO A 225 2.93 -8.22 25.18
CA PRO A 225 2.66 -9.64 25.15
C PRO A 225 3.85 -10.43 25.74
N ALA A 226 3.56 -11.55 26.40
CA ALA A 226 4.54 -12.58 26.64
C ALA A 226 4.71 -13.44 25.37
N ILE A 227 5.95 -13.84 25.08
CA ILE A 227 6.24 -14.76 23.96
C ILE A 227 6.71 -16.07 24.55
N ASN A 228 6.15 -17.19 24.08
CA ASN A 228 6.43 -18.51 24.63
C ASN A 228 6.80 -19.54 23.55
N GLU A 229 7.51 -20.59 23.97
CA GLU A 229 7.86 -21.74 23.14
C GLU A 229 6.99 -22.97 23.42
N ASN A 230 6.12 -22.92 24.43
CA ASN A 230 5.26 -24.04 24.84
C ASN A 230 4.00 -24.21 24.00
N ASN A 231 3.90 -23.46 22.91
CA ASN A 231 2.83 -23.54 21.93
C ASN A 231 1.43 -23.20 22.47
N LYS A 232 1.34 -22.36 23.52
CA LYS A 232 0.11 -21.87 24.12
C LYS A 232 -0.22 -20.49 23.59
N LEU A 233 -1.42 -20.28 23.06
CA LEU A 233 -1.98 -18.99 22.72
C LEU A 233 -3.08 -18.67 23.73
N ASP A 234 -2.88 -17.65 24.55
CA ASP A 234 -3.82 -17.21 25.59
C ASP A 234 -3.95 -15.69 25.54
N ILE A 235 -5.05 -15.20 25.05
CA ILE A 235 -5.36 -13.77 24.95
C ILE A 235 -6.55 -13.50 25.87
N ARG A 236 -6.42 -12.56 26.79
CA ARG A 236 -7.50 -12.13 27.68
C ARG A 236 -7.99 -10.75 27.29
N ASN A 237 -9.31 -10.61 27.20
CA ASN A 237 -9.99 -9.39 26.79
C ASN A 237 -9.34 -8.75 25.55
N GLY A 238 -9.07 -9.56 24.53
CA GLY A 238 -8.55 -9.11 23.25
C GLY A 238 -9.52 -8.17 22.54
N ARG A 239 -8.99 -7.16 21.86
CA ARG A 239 -9.73 -6.15 21.11
C ARG A 239 -9.25 -6.09 19.67
N HIS A 240 -10.14 -5.74 18.75
CA HIS A 240 -9.77 -5.60 17.33
C HIS A 240 -9.30 -4.16 17.08
N PRO A 241 -8.00 -3.89 16.80
CA PRO A 241 -7.45 -2.53 16.80
C PRO A 241 -8.14 -1.58 15.81
N VAL A 242 -8.59 -2.09 14.66
CA VAL A 242 -9.27 -1.25 13.67
C VAL A 242 -10.74 -1.02 14.03
N VAL A 243 -11.46 -2.08 14.44
CA VAL A 243 -12.89 -1.97 14.76
C VAL A 243 -13.08 -1.13 16.03
N GLU A 244 -12.25 -1.34 17.06
CA GLU A 244 -12.26 -0.55 18.28
C GLU A 244 -12.13 0.97 18.00
N ASN A 245 -11.21 1.35 17.12
CA ASN A 245 -11.02 2.76 16.73
C ASN A 245 -12.23 3.34 15.98
N ILE A 246 -13.01 2.50 15.27
CA ILE A 246 -14.20 2.96 14.53
C ILE A 246 -15.42 3.12 15.45
N VAL A 247 -15.65 2.12 16.34
CA VAL A 247 -16.85 2.11 17.18
C VAL A 247 -16.65 2.81 18.53
N GLY A 248 -15.42 3.07 18.93
CA GLY A 248 -15.02 3.58 20.24
C GLY A 248 -14.75 2.44 21.23
N GLU A 249 -13.77 2.63 22.13
CA GLU A 249 -13.37 1.64 23.15
C GLU A 249 -14.54 1.21 24.02
N GLU A 250 -15.41 2.16 24.41
CA GLU A 250 -16.56 1.90 25.27
C GLU A 250 -17.64 1.01 24.62
N ASN A 251 -17.69 0.97 23.30
CA ASN A 251 -18.69 0.20 22.53
C ASN A 251 -18.15 -1.13 22.02
N PHE A 252 -16.85 -1.38 22.16
CA PHE A 252 -16.24 -2.62 21.73
C PHE A 252 -16.33 -3.69 22.83
N VAL A 253 -16.77 -4.90 22.49
CA VAL A 253 -16.83 -6.02 23.44
C VAL A 253 -15.58 -6.88 23.30
N PRO A 254 -14.67 -6.84 24.29
CA PRO A 254 -13.44 -7.63 24.26
C PRO A 254 -13.73 -9.13 24.48
N ASN A 255 -12.87 -9.98 23.89
CA ASN A 255 -13.04 -11.43 23.94
C ASN A 255 -11.74 -12.16 24.28
N ASP A 256 -11.87 -13.27 25.01
CA ASP A 256 -10.77 -14.19 25.31
C ASP A 256 -10.57 -15.16 24.14
N THR A 257 -9.29 -15.56 23.93
CA THR A 257 -8.95 -16.66 23.01
C THR A 257 -7.93 -17.58 23.69
N TYR A 258 -8.27 -18.86 23.72
CA TYR A 258 -7.41 -19.88 24.26
C TYR A 258 -7.24 -21.03 23.28
N LEU A 259 -6.00 -21.34 22.91
CA LEU A 259 -5.62 -22.49 22.09
C LEU A 259 -4.31 -23.06 22.63
N ASN A 260 -4.24 -24.38 22.77
CA ASN A 260 -3.05 -25.08 23.20
C ASN A 260 -2.84 -26.38 22.42
N ARG A 261 -1.72 -27.06 22.65
CA ARG A 261 -1.38 -28.28 21.92
C ARG A 261 -2.07 -29.54 22.43
N GLY A 262 -2.58 -29.53 23.65
CA GLY A 262 -3.04 -30.74 24.32
C GLY A 262 -4.56 -30.91 24.43
N GLU A 263 -5.25 -29.84 24.77
CA GLU A 263 -6.66 -29.88 25.15
C GLU A 263 -7.58 -29.07 24.25
N ASN A 264 -7.04 -28.08 23.56
CA ASN A 264 -7.82 -27.13 22.77
C ASN A 264 -7.02 -26.68 21.55
N ILE A 265 -6.98 -27.52 20.52
CA ILE A 265 -6.26 -27.22 19.27
C ILE A 265 -7.15 -26.46 18.31
N ILE A 266 -8.44 -26.82 18.25
CA ILE A 266 -9.41 -26.27 17.28
C ILE A 266 -10.61 -25.74 18.05
N ASN A 267 -10.96 -24.45 17.82
CA ASN A 267 -12.21 -23.85 18.28
C ASN A 267 -13.19 -23.79 17.12
N ILE A 268 -14.28 -24.52 17.20
CA ILE A 268 -15.42 -24.40 16.30
C ILE A 268 -16.33 -23.30 16.85
N ILE A 269 -16.54 -22.25 16.05
CA ILE A 269 -17.28 -21.05 16.46
C ILE A 269 -18.58 -20.98 15.68
N THR A 270 -19.70 -21.26 16.36
CA THR A 270 -21.04 -21.21 15.77
C THR A 270 -21.76 -19.90 16.09
N GLY A 271 -22.77 -19.58 15.31
CA GLY A 271 -23.61 -18.40 15.52
C GLY A 271 -24.01 -17.72 14.22
N PRO A 272 -24.97 -16.79 14.27
CA PRO A 272 -25.49 -16.12 13.09
C PRO A 272 -24.48 -15.17 12.43
N ASN A 273 -24.74 -14.80 11.17
CA ASN A 273 -23.99 -13.76 10.51
C ASN A 273 -24.21 -12.40 11.20
N MET A 274 -23.26 -11.48 11.10
CA MET A 274 -23.24 -10.16 11.78
C MET A 274 -23.10 -10.23 13.32
N SER A 275 -22.97 -11.41 13.92
CA SER A 275 -22.79 -11.55 15.36
C SER A 275 -21.38 -11.20 15.88
N GLY A 276 -20.38 -11.15 14.98
CA GLY A 276 -18.99 -10.79 15.32
C GLY A 276 -17.96 -11.93 15.22
N LYS A 277 -18.34 -13.14 14.76
CA LYS A 277 -17.42 -14.29 14.59
C LYS A 277 -16.16 -13.93 13.82
N SER A 278 -16.33 -13.41 12.61
CA SER A 278 -15.20 -13.05 11.73
C SER A 278 -14.32 -11.94 12.33
N THR A 279 -14.94 -10.97 13.04
CA THR A 279 -14.21 -9.92 13.76
C THR A 279 -13.34 -10.49 14.87
N TYR A 280 -13.88 -11.43 15.66
CA TYR A 280 -13.15 -12.12 16.72
C TYR A 280 -11.96 -12.93 16.18
N MET A 281 -12.15 -13.68 15.10
CA MET A 281 -11.06 -14.46 14.52
C MET A 281 -9.95 -13.57 13.92
N ARG A 282 -10.34 -12.52 13.21
CA ARG A 282 -9.38 -11.53 12.67
C ARG A 282 -8.61 -10.83 13.78
N GLN A 283 -9.29 -10.45 14.86
CA GLN A 283 -8.67 -9.89 16.06
C GLN A 283 -7.54 -10.79 16.58
N THR A 284 -7.80 -12.09 16.71
CA THR A 284 -6.80 -13.06 17.19
C THR A 284 -5.58 -13.11 16.26
N ALA A 285 -5.80 -13.16 14.94
CA ALA A 285 -4.71 -13.14 13.95
C ALA A 285 -3.88 -11.85 14.02
N ILE A 286 -4.55 -10.70 14.14
CA ILE A 286 -3.87 -9.39 14.20
C ILE A 286 -3.07 -9.27 15.49
N ILE A 287 -3.63 -9.67 16.63
CA ILE A 287 -2.90 -9.67 17.92
C ILE A 287 -1.65 -10.56 17.84
N ALA A 288 -1.78 -11.76 17.30
CA ALA A 288 -0.64 -12.65 17.10
C ALA A 288 0.41 -12.04 16.15
N LEU A 289 0.01 -11.44 15.05
CA LEU A 289 0.90 -10.75 14.11
C LEU A 289 1.61 -9.56 14.77
N MET A 290 0.87 -8.72 15.50
CA MET A 290 1.43 -7.57 16.22
C MET A 290 2.50 -8.02 17.23
N ALA A 291 2.25 -9.10 17.96
CA ALA A 291 3.23 -9.67 18.89
C ALA A 291 4.53 -10.10 18.17
N HIS A 292 4.41 -10.73 16.99
CA HIS A 292 5.55 -11.20 16.20
C HIS A 292 6.40 -10.09 15.58
N ILE A 293 5.81 -8.94 15.30
CA ILE A 293 6.58 -7.76 14.82
C ILE A 293 7.17 -6.93 15.97
N GLY A 294 7.02 -7.36 17.23
CA GLY A 294 7.53 -6.66 18.40
C GLY A 294 6.65 -5.53 18.91
N SER A 295 5.40 -5.44 18.46
CA SER A 295 4.42 -4.46 18.97
C SER A 295 3.79 -4.93 20.28
N PHE A 296 3.34 -3.98 21.09
CA PHE A 296 2.33 -4.23 22.11
C PHE A 296 0.98 -4.53 21.45
N VAL A 297 0.08 -5.18 22.18
CA VAL A 297 -1.16 -5.75 21.63
C VAL A 297 -2.40 -5.23 22.33
N PRO A 298 -3.53 -5.09 21.61
CA PRO A 298 -4.81 -4.65 22.15
C PRO A 298 -5.47 -5.79 22.98
N ALA A 299 -5.04 -5.97 24.21
CA ALA A 299 -5.57 -6.97 25.13
C ALA A 299 -5.33 -6.53 26.57
N GLU A 300 -5.98 -7.19 27.55
CA GLU A 300 -5.64 -7.07 28.97
C GLU A 300 -4.32 -7.82 29.27
N SER A 301 -4.19 -9.02 28.71
CA SER A 301 -2.95 -9.78 28.70
C SER A 301 -2.90 -10.71 27.50
N ALA A 302 -1.70 -11.03 27.04
CA ALA A 302 -1.50 -11.95 25.92
C ALA A 302 -0.22 -12.78 26.14
N ASP A 303 -0.36 -14.10 25.99
CA ASP A 303 0.73 -15.08 25.99
C ASP A 303 0.70 -15.76 24.61
N ILE A 304 1.64 -15.40 23.75
CA ILE A 304 1.63 -15.75 22.32
C ILE A 304 2.77 -16.71 22.01
N PRO A 305 2.48 -17.85 21.39
CA PRO A 305 3.53 -18.79 20.99
C PRO A 305 4.29 -18.29 19.76
N ILE A 306 5.53 -18.76 19.59
CA ILE A 306 6.26 -18.52 18.34
C ILE A 306 5.58 -19.28 17.20
N LEU A 307 4.90 -18.53 16.33
CA LEU A 307 4.24 -19.04 15.14
C LEU A 307 5.18 -18.96 13.94
N ASP A 308 5.16 -19.99 13.11
CA ASP A 308 5.87 -19.96 11.83
C ASP A 308 5.06 -19.28 10.72
N ARG A 309 3.73 -19.42 10.76
CA ARG A 309 2.80 -18.83 9.79
C ARG A 309 1.44 -18.53 10.40
N ILE A 310 0.76 -17.54 9.86
CA ILE A 310 -0.63 -17.24 10.13
C ILE A 310 -1.36 -17.35 8.80
N PHE A 311 -2.28 -18.31 8.70
CA PHE A 311 -3.13 -18.51 7.54
C PHE A 311 -4.53 -18.02 7.82
N THR A 312 -5.11 -17.27 6.89
CA THR A 312 -6.47 -16.77 7.00
C THR A 312 -7.24 -17.06 5.72
N ARG A 313 -8.40 -17.68 5.85
CA ARG A 313 -9.40 -17.75 4.81
C ARG A 313 -10.66 -17.10 5.37
N VAL A 314 -10.90 -15.83 5.02
CA VAL A 314 -11.98 -15.01 5.57
C VAL A 314 -12.64 -14.21 4.44
N GLY A 315 -13.86 -14.58 4.11
CA GLY A 315 -14.68 -13.94 3.08
C GLY A 315 -14.17 -14.18 1.64
N ALA A 316 -15.04 -14.17 0.67
CA ALA A 316 -14.68 -14.12 -0.73
C ALA A 316 -14.63 -12.65 -1.17
N SER A 317 -13.52 -12.19 -1.73
CA SER A 317 -13.57 -11.12 -2.70
C SER A 317 -13.90 -11.77 -4.04
N ASP A 318 -15.00 -11.37 -4.65
CA ASP A 318 -15.36 -11.80 -5.99
C ASP A 318 -14.32 -11.23 -6.97
N ASP A 319 -13.25 -12.00 -7.19
CA ASP A 319 -12.33 -11.69 -8.28
C ASP A 319 -12.88 -12.27 -9.59
N LEU A 320 -13.82 -11.55 -10.17
CA LEU A 320 -14.44 -11.87 -11.46
C LEU A 320 -13.44 -11.85 -12.62
N SER A 321 -12.21 -11.38 -12.41
CA SER A 321 -11.21 -11.19 -13.48
C SER A 321 -10.65 -12.50 -14.02
N GLN A 322 -10.70 -13.61 -13.26
CA GLN A 322 -10.13 -14.89 -13.63
C GLN A 322 -11.16 -15.95 -14.07
N GLY A 323 -12.46 -15.64 -14.06
CA GLY A 323 -13.52 -16.57 -14.49
C GLY A 323 -13.64 -17.85 -13.66
N GLN A 324 -13.01 -17.90 -12.48
CA GLN A 324 -13.10 -19.03 -11.55
C GLN A 324 -14.32 -18.87 -10.64
N SER A 325 -15.00 -19.98 -10.35
CA SER A 325 -16.04 -20.00 -9.31
C SER A 325 -15.46 -19.61 -7.96
N THR A 326 -16.19 -18.81 -7.16
CA THR A 326 -15.81 -18.43 -5.78
C THR A 326 -15.50 -19.65 -4.92
N PHE A 327 -16.22 -20.76 -5.13
CA PHE A 327 -15.97 -22.03 -4.47
C PHE A 327 -14.62 -22.65 -4.87
N MET A 328 -14.21 -22.56 -6.15
CA MET A 328 -12.91 -23.08 -6.59
C MET A 328 -11.75 -22.27 -6.00
N VAL A 329 -11.89 -20.96 -5.91
CA VAL A 329 -10.91 -20.09 -5.23
C VAL A 329 -10.79 -20.48 -3.77
N GLU A 330 -11.91 -20.66 -3.07
CA GLU A 330 -11.96 -21.12 -1.68
C GLU A 330 -11.21 -22.46 -1.51
N MET A 331 -11.50 -23.45 -2.34
CA MET A 331 -10.85 -24.76 -2.26
C MET A 331 -9.34 -24.69 -2.56
N ASN A 332 -8.91 -23.83 -3.47
CA ASN A 332 -7.49 -23.61 -3.74
C ASN A 332 -6.77 -23.00 -2.53
N GLU A 333 -7.38 -22.01 -1.86
CA GLU A 333 -6.82 -21.40 -0.65
C GLU A 333 -6.75 -22.40 0.49
N VAL A 334 -7.81 -23.18 0.73
CA VAL A 334 -7.81 -24.25 1.74
C VAL A 334 -6.74 -25.30 1.42
N SER A 335 -6.62 -25.71 0.16
CA SER A 335 -5.58 -26.66 -0.28
C SER A 335 -4.17 -26.12 0.03
N LEU A 336 -3.92 -24.83 -0.22
CA LEU A 336 -2.66 -24.17 0.10
C LEU A 336 -2.38 -24.21 1.61
N ILE A 337 -3.39 -23.91 2.44
CA ILE A 337 -3.30 -23.95 3.89
C ILE A 337 -2.94 -25.37 4.36
N LEU A 338 -3.72 -26.37 3.96
CA LEU A 338 -3.54 -27.76 4.38
C LEU A 338 -2.17 -28.34 3.98
N LYS A 339 -1.59 -27.90 2.86
CA LYS A 339 -0.28 -28.32 2.39
C LYS A 339 0.90 -27.67 3.11
N ASN A 340 0.71 -26.45 3.61
CA ASN A 340 1.81 -25.63 4.14
C ASN A 340 1.74 -25.37 5.65
N ALA A 341 0.59 -25.59 6.29
CA ALA A 341 0.44 -25.41 7.72
C ALA A 341 1.24 -26.47 8.49
N THR A 342 1.86 -26.07 9.58
CA THR A 342 2.59 -26.92 10.53
C THR A 342 1.92 -26.86 11.90
N GLU A 343 2.33 -27.69 12.84
CA GLU A 343 1.85 -27.66 14.22
C GLU A 343 2.06 -26.30 14.94
N ARG A 344 2.97 -25.46 14.42
CA ARG A 344 3.24 -24.11 14.94
C ARG A 344 2.47 -23.02 14.23
N SER A 345 1.67 -23.35 13.22
CA SER A 345 0.86 -22.36 12.51
C SER A 345 -0.40 -21.99 13.29
N LEU A 346 -0.91 -20.78 13.01
CA LEU A 346 -2.27 -20.34 13.37
C LEU A 346 -3.11 -20.32 12.10
N VAL A 347 -4.24 -21.03 12.11
CA VAL A 347 -5.14 -21.13 10.95
C VAL A 347 -6.50 -20.53 11.32
N ILE A 348 -7.03 -19.71 10.44
CA ILE A 348 -8.35 -19.07 10.56
C ILE A 348 -9.18 -19.40 9.34
N LEU A 349 -10.28 -20.13 9.55
CA LEU A 349 -11.19 -20.57 8.50
C LEU A 349 -12.59 -20.04 8.80
N ASP A 350 -13.15 -19.24 7.89
CA ASP A 350 -14.43 -18.59 8.05
C ASP A 350 -15.41 -19.06 6.97
N GLU A 351 -16.48 -19.71 7.40
CA GLU A 351 -17.60 -20.19 6.58
C GLU A 351 -17.20 -21.08 5.38
N ILE A 352 -16.31 -22.04 5.60
CA ILE A 352 -15.85 -22.96 4.56
C ILE A 352 -17.00 -23.88 4.10
N GLY A 353 -17.10 -24.08 2.77
CA GLY A 353 -18.11 -24.95 2.15
C GLY A 353 -19.41 -24.24 1.78
N ARG A 354 -19.51 -22.91 1.95
CA ARG A 354 -20.74 -22.15 1.66
C ARG A 354 -21.07 -22.05 0.17
N GLY A 355 -20.09 -22.20 -0.70
CA GLY A 355 -20.21 -22.03 -2.16
C GLY A 355 -20.75 -23.25 -2.91
N THR A 356 -21.19 -24.33 -2.21
CA THR A 356 -21.70 -25.57 -2.80
C THR A 356 -23.00 -26.04 -2.12
N SER A 357 -23.45 -27.27 -2.42
CA SER A 357 -24.63 -27.83 -1.75
C SER A 357 -24.39 -28.00 -0.25
N THR A 358 -25.44 -27.92 0.57
CA THR A 358 -25.33 -28.00 2.04
C THR A 358 -24.58 -29.25 2.50
N TYR A 359 -24.94 -30.42 1.98
CA TYR A 359 -24.31 -31.69 2.38
C TYR A 359 -22.84 -31.80 1.92
N ASP A 360 -22.52 -31.34 0.71
CA ASP A 360 -21.11 -31.28 0.25
C ASP A 360 -20.31 -30.32 1.12
N GLY A 361 -20.87 -29.14 1.45
CA GLY A 361 -20.24 -28.15 2.31
C GLY A 361 -19.94 -28.67 3.71
N ILE A 362 -20.92 -29.32 4.36
CA ILE A 362 -20.75 -29.96 5.67
C ILE A 362 -19.67 -31.05 5.59
N SER A 363 -19.75 -31.94 4.59
CA SER A 363 -18.82 -33.05 4.45
C SER A 363 -17.37 -32.57 4.26
N LEU A 364 -17.16 -31.51 3.47
CA LEU A 364 -15.85 -30.90 3.28
C LEU A 364 -15.35 -30.22 4.55
N ALA A 365 -16.20 -29.41 5.21
CA ALA A 365 -15.84 -28.70 6.43
C ALA A 365 -15.44 -29.68 7.54
N TRP A 366 -16.24 -30.74 7.74
CA TRP A 366 -15.96 -31.82 8.68
C TRP A 366 -14.61 -32.49 8.40
N SER A 367 -14.40 -32.93 7.15
CA SER A 367 -13.17 -33.61 6.74
C SER A 367 -11.92 -32.71 6.88
N ILE A 368 -12.05 -31.39 6.65
CA ILE A 368 -10.98 -30.41 6.84
C ILE A 368 -10.61 -30.31 8.33
N VAL A 369 -11.59 -30.20 9.22
CA VAL A 369 -11.35 -30.14 10.67
C VAL A 369 -10.68 -31.42 11.15
N GLU A 370 -11.17 -32.60 10.73
CA GLU A 370 -10.53 -33.89 11.05
C GLU A 370 -9.09 -33.98 10.54
N TYR A 371 -8.85 -33.55 9.31
CA TYR A 371 -7.52 -33.58 8.72
C TYR A 371 -6.55 -32.68 9.50
N ILE A 372 -6.99 -31.47 9.88
CA ILE A 372 -6.17 -30.55 10.69
C ILE A 372 -5.89 -31.19 12.06
N GLN A 373 -6.89 -31.76 12.71
CA GLN A 373 -6.75 -32.38 14.03
C GLN A 373 -5.82 -33.61 14.01
N LYS A 374 -5.98 -34.50 13.01
CA LYS A 374 -5.22 -35.77 12.94
C LYS A 374 -3.82 -35.60 12.39
N ASN A 375 -3.63 -34.77 11.37
CA ASN A 375 -2.40 -34.75 10.58
C ASN A 375 -1.53 -33.50 10.83
N ILE A 376 -2.12 -32.30 11.00
CA ILE A 376 -1.36 -31.03 11.11
C ILE A 376 -1.20 -30.63 12.57
N ARG A 377 -2.27 -30.73 13.36
CA ARG A 377 -2.34 -30.35 14.78
C ARG A 377 -1.98 -28.89 15.04
N CYS A 378 -2.35 -27.99 14.10
CA CYS A 378 -2.15 -26.56 14.24
C CYS A 378 -3.30 -25.91 15.02
N LYS A 379 -3.01 -24.76 15.64
CA LYS A 379 -4.02 -23.93 16.29
C LYS A 379 -4.99 -23.40 15.24
N THR A 380 -6.29 -23.69 15.44
CA THR A 380 -7.30 -23.35 14.44
C THR A 380 -8.52 -22.68 15.06
N LEU A 381 -8.95 -21.56 14.49
CA LEU A 381 -10.26 -20.98 14.69
C LEU A 381 -11.11 -21.26 13.46
N PHE A 382 -12.21 -21.97 13.63
CA PHE A 382 -13.09 -22.39 12.54
C PHE A 382 -14.52 -21.84 12.78
N ALA A 383 -14.89 -20.79 12.06
CA ALA A 383 -16.26 -20.30 12.12
C ALA A 383 -17.13 -20.99 11.09
N THR A 384 -18.31 -21.37 11.51
CA THR A 384 -19.29 -22.06 10.67
C THR A 384 -20.72 -21.73 11.06
N HIS A 385 -21.63 -21.92 10.11
CA HIS A 385 -23.07 -21.95 10.34
C HIS A 385 -23.64 -23.39 10.34
N TYR A 386 -22.76 -24.38 10.09
CA TYR A 386 -23.14 -25.79 10.17
C TYR A 386 -23.11 -26.25 11.64
N HIS A 387 -24.27 -26.48 12.22
CA HIS A 387 -24.40 -26.94 13.62
C HIS A 387 -23.85 -28.35 13.80
N GLU A 388 -23.93 -29.17 12.76
CA GLU A 388 -23.45 -30.55 12.75
C GLU A 388 -21.97 -30.68 13.10
N LEU A 389 -21.14 -29.63 12.81
CA LEU A 389 -19.73 -29.64 13.17
C LEU A 389 -19.49 -29.59 14.68
N THR A 390 -20.51 -29.24 15.49
CA THR A 390 -20.39 -29.25 16.96
C THR A 390 -20.20 -30.66 17.52
N ASP A 391 -20.67 -31.69 16.80
CA ASP A 391 -20.55 -33.09 17.21
C ASP A 391 -19.08 -33.54 17.23
N LEU A 392 -18.17 -32.83 16.52
CA LEU A 392 -16.71 -33.10 16.53
C LEU A 392 -16.09 -32.96 17.92
N GLU A 393 -16.65 -32.20 18.85
CA GLU A 393 -16.17 -32.13 20.24
C GLU A 393 -16.34 -33.44 20.99
N GLU A 394 -17.40 -34.23 20.66
CA GLU A 394 -17.62 -35.54 21.24
C GLU A 394 -16.63 -36.59 20.71
N GLU A 395 -16.23 -36.45 19.43
CA GLU A 395 -15.28 -37.35 18.78
C GLU A 395 -13.82 -37.04 19.12
N PHE A 396 -13.47 -35.74 19.23
CA PHE A 396 -12.10 -35.27 19.41
C PHE A 396 -11.97 -34.36 20.64
N LYS A 397 -11.28 -34.81 21.65
CA LYS A 397 -11.10 -34.08 22.94
C LYS A 397 -10.42 -32.72 22.76
N GLU A 398 -9.62 -32.54 21.73
CA GLU A 398 -8.89 -31.33 21.42
C GLU A 398 -9.67 -30.32 20.58
N VAL A 399 -10.88 -30.66 20.16
CA VAL A 399 -11.84 -29.76 19.50
C VAL A 399 -12.77 -29.19 20.55
N LYS A 400 -13.02 -27.88 20.55
CA LYS A 400 -13.89 -27.19 21.49
C LYS A 400 -14.91 -26.31 20.77
N ASN A 401 -16.15 -26.37 21.25
CA ASN A 401 -17.24 -25.57 20.73
C ASN A 401 -17.36 -24.23 21.44
N TYR A 402 -17.53 -23.20 20.64
CA TYR A 402 -17.79 -21.83 21.08
C TYR A 402 -18.97 -21.26 20.32
N SER A 403 -19.67 -20.33 20.93
CA SER A 403 -20.74 -19.59 20.28
C SER A 403 -20.73 -18.12 20.70
N ILE A 404 -21.48 -17.31 19.94
CA ILE A 404 -21.72 -15.92 20.32
C ILE A 404 -22.88 -15.89 21.33
N ALA A 405 -22.65 -15.25 22.47
CA ALA A 405 -23.68 -15.04 23.48
C ALA A 405 -24.84 -14.18 22.93
N VAL A 406 -26.05 -14.67 23.15
CA VAL A 406 -27.28 -14.03 22.70
C VAL A 406 -28.16 -13.78 23.90
N LYS A 407 -28.79 -12.60 23.97
CA LYS A 407 -29.82 -12.28 24.97
C LYS A 407 -31.17 -12.15 24.27
N GLU A 408 -32.13 -12.95 24.70
CA GLU A 408 -33.53 -12.79 24.28
C GLU A 408 -34.13 -11.61 25.06
N ASP A 409 -34.71 -10.64 24.35
CA ASP A 409 -35.35 -9.46 24.95
C ASP A 409 -36.78 -9.32 24.38
N GLY A 410 -37.74 -9.97 25.03
CA GLY A 410 -39.14 -10.01 24.62
C GLY A 410 -39.34 -10.62 23.24
N GLU A 411 -39.67 -9.80 22.26
CA GLU A 411 -39.85 -10.24 20.86
C GLU A 411 -38.56 -10.17 20.00
N GLY A 412 -37.43 -9.76 20.58
CA GLY A 412 -36.15 -9.52 19.87
C GLY A 412 -34.98 -10.32 20.43
N ILE A 413 -33.87 -10.29 19.68
CA ILE A 413 -32.60 -10.87 20.08
C ILE A 413 -31.53 -9.80 20.00
N ILE A 414 -30.72 -9.73 21.06
CA ILE A 414 -29.54 -8.86 21.13
C ILE A 414 -28.29 -9.74 21.11
N PHE A 415 -27.42 -9.54 20.08
CA PHE A 415 -26.13 -10.19 20.04
C PHE A 415 -25.17 -9.46 20.97
N LEU A 416 -24.72 -10.16 22.03
CA LEU A 416 -23.82 -9.57 23.03
C LEU A 416 -22.37 -9.49 22.52
N ARG A 417 -22.07 -10.04 21.34
CA ARG A 417 -20.72 -10.07 20.74
C ARG A 417 -19.64 -10.69 21.64
N LYS A 418 -20.06 -11.44 22.66
CA LYS A 418 -19.20 -12.18 23.57
C LYS A 418 -19.13 -13.64 23.16
N ILE A 419 -17.92 -14.16 23.00
CA ILE A 419 -17.65 -15.57 22.74
C ILE A 419 -17.74 -16.34 24.05
N ILE A 420 -18.51 -17.42 24.05
CA ILE A 420 -18.70 -18.30 25.23
C ILE A 420 -18.36 -19.75 24.87
N PRO A 421 -17.83 -20.55 25.83
CA PRO A 421 -17.47 -21.95 25.59
C PRO A 421 -18.73 -22.82 25.63
N GLN A 422 -19.50 -22.78 24.56
CA GLN A 422 -20.75 -23.56 24.37
C GLN A 422 -21.10 -23.59 22.90
N GLY A 423 -21.59 -24.71 22.37
CA GLY A 423 -22.17 -24.78 21.03
C GLY A 423 -23.49 -23.97 20.98
N ALA A 424 -23.87 -23.47 19.82
CA ALA A 424 -25.15 -22.79 19.63
C ALA A 424 -26.25 -23.85 19.41
N ASP A 425 -27.26 -23.85 20.26
CA ASP A 425 -28.38 -24.81 20.21
C ASP A 425 -29.46 -24.43 19.18
N LYS A 426 -29.45 -23.19 18.66
CA LYS A 426 -30.51 -22.67 17.78
C LYS A 426 -29.93 -21.85 16.62
N SER A 427 -30.61 -21.94 15.47
CA SER A 427 -30.34 -21.03 14.36
C SER A 427 -31.11 -19.72 14.55
N TYR A 428 -30.47 -18.58 14.28
CA TYR A 428 -31.07 -17.26 14.47
C TYR A 428 -31.34 -16.51 13.14
N GLY A 429 -31.29 -17.21 11.99
CA GLY A 429 -31.43 -16.61 10.66
C GLY A 429 -32.75 -15.86 10.47
N ILE A 430 -33.88 -16.44 10.97
CA ILE A 430 -35.21 -15.81 10.87
C ILE A 430 -35.27 -14.53 11.72
N TYR A 431 -34.61 -14.50 12.87
CA TYR A 431 -34.54 -13.28 13.70
C TYR A 431 -33.73 -12.16 13.03
N VAL A 432 -32.64 -12.52 12.36
CA VAL A 432 -31.86 -11.54 11.55
C VAL A 432 -32.73 -10.99 10.41
N ALA A 433 -33.52 -11.83 9.75
CA ALA A 433 -34.48 -11.42 8.73
C ALA A 433 -35.56 -10.44 9.30
N LYS A 434 -36.05 -10.68 10.53
CA LYS A 434 -36.95 -9.74 11.24
C LYS A 434 -36.25 -8.41 11.55
N LEU A 435 -34.99 -8.42 11.99
CA LEU A 435 -34.20 -7.20 12.20
C LEU A 435 -34.00 -6.41 10.89
N ALA A 436 -33.84 -7.10 9.77
CA ALA A 436 -33.78 -6.51 8.44
C ALA A 436 -35.14 -5.99 7.93
N LYS A 437 -36.21 -6.08 8.76
CA LYS A 437 -37.57 -5.62 8.46
C LYS A 437 -38.19 -6.32 7.25
N LEU A 438 -37.93 -7.62 7.06
CA LEU A 438 -38.70 -8.41 6.10
C LEU A 438 -40.20 -8.41 6.49
N PRO A 439 -41.15 -8.52 5.53
CA PRO A 439 -42.58 -8.56 5.82
C PRO A 439 -42.93 -9.64 6.84
N ASP A 440 -43.79 -9.32 7.80
CA ASP A 440 -44.17 -10.25 8.89
C ASP A 440 -44.74 -11.57 8.37
N GLU A 441 -45.50 -11.55 7.26
CA GLU A 441 -46.02 -12.74 6.61
C GLU A 441 -44.91 -13.71 6.17
N VAL A 442 -43.78 -13.19 5.66
CA VAL A 442 -42.61 -13.99 5.27
C VAL A 442 -41.94 -14.59 6.49
N ILE A 443 -41.84 -13.81 7.57
CA ILE A 443 -41.21 -14.24 8.83
C ILE A 443 -42.02 -15.37 9.47
N GLU A 444 -43.34 -15.21 9.57
CA GLU A 444 -44.22 -16.23 10.15
C GLU A 444 -44.22 -17.52 9.31
N ARG A 445 -44.25 -17.41 7.99
CA ARG A 445 -44.15 -18.57 7.11
C ARG A 445 -42.79 -19.29 7.25
N ALA A 446 -41.69 -18.54 7.35
CA ALA A 446 -40.36 -19.10 7.56
C ALA A 446 -40.27 -19.88 8.90
N LYS A 447 -40.82 -19.34 9.98
CA LYS A 447 -40.88 -20.03 11.29
C LYS A 447 -41.64 -21.35 11.19
N TYR A 448 -42.77 -21.36 10.47
CA TYR A 448 -43.55 -22.56 10.26
C TYR A 448 -42.75 -23.64 9.50
N ILE A 449 -42.11 -23.25 8.39
CA ILE A 449 -41.30 -24.16 7.56
C ILE A 449 -40.12 -24.69 8.37
N LEU A 450 -39.42 -23.85 9.12
CA LEU A 450 -38.29 -24.27 9.96
C LEU A 450 -38.72 -25.34 10.96
N LYS A 451 -39.84 -25.12 11.65
CA LYS A 451 -40.40 -26.08 12.62
C LYS A 451 -40.77 -27.43 11.98
N ASP A 452 -41.22 -27.43 10.73
CA ASP A 452 -41.54 -28.64 9.98
C ASP A 452 -40.29 -29.41 9.54
N LEU A 453 -39.26 -28.67 9.09
CA LEU A 453 -37.95 -29.25 8.73
C LEU A 453 -37.24 -29.86 9.95
N GLU A 454 -37.24 -29.17 11.10
CA GLU A 454 -36.66 -29.68 12.34
C GLU A 454 -37.34 -30.97 12.82
N LYS A 455 -38.66 -31.05 12.72
CA LYS A 455 -39.41 -32.27 13.06
C LYS A 455 -39.04 -33.46 12.17
N ASN A 456 -38.91 -33.23 10.87
CA ASN A 456 -38.56 -34.28 9.91
C ASN A 456 -37.12 -34.79 10.10
N HIS A 457 -36.19 -33.93 10.54
CA HIS A 457 -34.83 -34.34 10.92
C HIS A 457 -34.78 -35.22 12.16
N VAL A 458 -35.58 -34.90 13.17
CA VAL A 458 -35.66 -35.72 14.41
C VAL A 458 -36.25 -37.11 14.11
N TYR A 459 -37.21 -37.23 13.21
CA TYR A 459 -37.76 -38.54 12.80
C TYR A 459 -36.73 -39.41 12.07
N ASN A 460 -35.89 -38.83 11.23
CA ASN A 460 -34.86 -39.58 10.51
C ASN A 460 -33.69 -40.03 11.42
N SER A 461 -33.31 -39.24 12.43
CA SER A 461 -32.26 -39.60 13.37
C SER A 461 -32.71 -40.70 14.37
N VAL A 462 -33.99 -40.72 14.76
CA VAL A 462 -34.54 -41.77 15.62
C VAL A 462 -34.76 -43.08 14.84
N ALA A 463 -35.05 -43.02 13.53
CA ALA A 463 -35.22 -44.21 12.67
C ALA A 463 -33.87 -44.90 12.34
N ILE A 464 -32.77 -44.24 12.43
CA ILE A 464 -31.42 -44.83 12.17
C ILE A 464 -30.88 -45.58 13.40
N ASN A 465 -31.33 -45.25 14.61
CA ASN A 465 -30.90 -45.89 15.86
C ASN A 465 -31.80 -46.99 16.40
N GLY A 466 -32.92 -47.29 15.72
CA GLY A 466 -33.86 -48.37 16.06
C GLY A 466 -33.96 -49.38 14.92
N ASP A 467 -33.50 -50.60 15.20
CA ASP A 467 -33.77 -51.83 14.45
C ASP A 467 -32.98 -52.15 13.17
N LYS A 468 -31.85 -52.81 13.38
CA LYS A 468 -31.34 -53.81 12.44
C LYS A 468 -32.18 -55.10 12.56
N GLU A 469 -33.40 -55.12 12.09
CA GLU A 469 -34.13 -56.33 11.69
C GLU A 469 -35.53 -55.91 11.16
N ASN A 470 -35.83 -56.24 9.92
CA ASN A 470 -37.10 -56.03 9.16
C ASN A 470 -37.24 -54.74 8.35
N ASN A 471 -36.63 -54.69 7.18
CA ASN A 471 -37.18 -53.93 6.06
C ASN A 471 -36.71 -54.48 4.71
N ASN A 472 -37.36 -55.54 4.26
CA ASN A 472 -37.49 -55.89 2.85
C ASN A 472 -38.99 -56.03 2.59
N ILE A 473 -39.70 -55.05 2.12
CA ILE A 473 -40.98 -55.05 1.40
C ILE A 473 -41.73 -53.70 1.61
N ILE A 474 -41.24 -52.56 1.22
CA ILE A 474 -42.11 -51.36 0.98
C ILE A 474 -41.44 -50.31 0.03
N ASN A 475 -40.31 -50.57 -0.59
CA ASN A 475 -39.59 -49.53 -1.33
C ASN A 475 -39.69 -49.59 -2.88
N SER A 476 -40.61 -50.31 -3.52
CA SER A 476 -40.64 -50.38 -4.99
C SER A 476 -41.63 -49.44 -5.71
N ASN A 477 -42.55 -48.77 -4.99
CA ASN A 477 -43.54 -47.89 -5.66
C ASN A 477 -43.41 -46.40 -5.37
N LEU A 478 -42.64 -45.99 -4.34
CA LEU A 478 -42.39 -44.57 -4.05
C LEU A 478 -41.20 -44.02 -4.84
N ASP A 479 -40.23 -44.83 -5.19
CA ASP A 479 -39.03 -44.41 -5.93
C ASP A 479 -39.33 -44.07 -7.41
N GLU A 480 -40.30 -44.74 -8.06
CA GLU A 480 -40.66 -44.44 -9.45
C GLU A 480 -41.44 -43.12 -9.62
N GLU A 481 -42.28 -42.72 -8.66
CA GLU A 481 -42.95 -41.41 -8.70
C GLU A 481 -42.02 -40.25 -8.35
N LEU A 482 -41.14 -40.41 -7.38
CA LEU A 482 -40.11 -39.41 -7.01
C LEU A 482 -39.11 -39.18 -8.13
N VAL A 483 -38.71 -40.23 -8.86
CA VAL A 483 -37.83 -40.13 -10.03
C VAL A 483 -38.52 -39.39 -11.19
N LYS A 484 -39.80 -39.61 -11.43
CA LYS A 484 -40.58 -38.92 -12.48
C LYS A 484 -40.80 -37.44 -12.16
N VAL A 485 -41.08 -37.07 -10.92
CA VAL A 485 -41.25 -35.68 -10.47
C VAL A 485 -39.90 -34.92 -10.51
N ASN A 486 -38.82 -35.56 -10.09
CA ASN A 486 -37.49 -34.97 -10.19
C ASN A 486 -37.02 -34.77 -11.63
N GLN A 487 -37.28 -35.73 -12.54
CA GLN A 487 -36.93 -35.58 -13.97
C GLN A 487 -37.72 -34.45 -14.64
N SER A 488 -38.99 -34.23 -14.31
CA SER A 488 -39.77 -33.13 -14.87
C SER A 488 -39.30 -31.76 -14.33
N ASN A 489 -38.96 -31.66 -13.04
CA ASN A 489 -38.42 -30.46 -12.43
C ASN A 489 -37.02 -30.12 -12.96
N PHE A 490 -36.17 -31.12 -13.17
CA PHE A 490 -34.86 -30.93 -13.79
C PHE A 490 -34.94 -30.44 -15.25
N LYS A 491 -35.91 -30.98 -16.03
CA LYS A 491 -36.12 -30.57 -17.42
C LYS A 491 -36.59 -29.11 -17.51
N ASN A 492 -37.55 -28.72 -16.64
CA ASN A 492 -38.04 -27.33 -16.61
C ASN A 492 -36.98 -26.35 -16.14
N LYS A 493 -36.16 -26.74 -15.18
CA LYS A 493 -35.02 -25.89 -14.70
C LYS A 493 -33.90 -25.79 -15.73
N TYR A 494 -33.64 -26.86 -16.50
CA TYR A 494 -32.69 -26.85 -17.59
C TYR A 494 -33.12 -25.93 -18.74
N GLU A 495 -34.42 -25.94 -19.09
CA GLU A 495 -34.96 -25.08 -20.13
C GLU A 495 -34.92 -23.59 -19.74
N SER A 496 -35.24 -23.26 -18.47
CA SER A 496 -35.15 -21.88 -17.97
C SER A 496 -33.72 -21.38 -17.95
N LEU A 497 -32.76 -22.18 -17.48
CA LEU A 497 -31.31 -21.85 -17.51
C LEU A 497 -30.78 -21.68 -18.92
N LYS A 498 -31.28 -22.43 -19.90
CA LYS A 498 -30.89 -22.30 -21.29
C LYS A 498 -31.35 -20.96 -21.88
N ILE A 499 -32.59 -20.55 -21.57
CA ILE A 499 -33.13 -19.24 -21.99
C ILE A 499 -32.31 -18.09 -21.37
N GLU A 500 -32.00 -18.21 -20.09
CA GLU A 500 -31.21 -17.22 -19.36
C GLU A 500 -29.77 -17.10 -19.93
N HIS A 501 -29.15 -18.23 -20.26
CA HIS A 501 -27.86 -18.27 -20.92
C HIS A 501 -27.89 -17.62 -22.32
N GLU A 502 -28.93 -17.86 -23.11
CA GLU A 502 -29.08 -17.25 -24.43
C GLU A 502 -29.25 -15.71 -24.35
N LEU A 503 -29.93 -15.21 -23.31
CA LEU A 503 -30.04 -13.77 -23.02
C LEU A 503 -28.69 -13.18 -22.64
N ILE A 504 -27.96 -13.79 -21.73
CA ILE A 504 -26.61 -13.35 -21.31
C ILE A 504 -25.64 -13.30 -22.49
N VAL A 505 -25.67 -14.32 -23.36
CA VAL A 505 -24.83 -14.35 -24.58
C VAL A 505 -25.17 -13.21 -25.55
N LYS A 506 -26.45 -12.83 -25.63
CA LYS A 506 -26.90 -11.73 -26.48
C LYS A 506 -26.43 -10.38 -25.91
N ASP A 507 -26.55 -10.20 -24.60
CA ASP A 507 -26.09 -8.98 -23.91
C ASP A 507 -24.57 -8.84 -23.98
N TYR A 508 -23.83 -9.95 -23.78
CA TYR A 508 -22.37 -9.96 -23.96
C TYR A 508 -21.94 -9.53 -25.36
N LYS A 509 -22.63 -10.00 -26.41
CA LYS A 509 -22.35 -9.57 -27.78
C LYS A 509 -22.58 -8.09 -28.00
N HIS A 510 -23.57 -7.51 -27.34
CA HIS A 510 -23.89 -6.08 -27.42
C HIS A 510 -22.81 -5.24 -26.71
N ILE A 511 -22.47 -5.61 -25.49
CA ILE A 511 -21.41 -4.96 -24.69
C ILE A 511 -20.04 -5.05 -25.40
N LYS A 512 -19.72 -6.19 -25.98
CA LYS A 512 -18.48 -6.37 -26.76
C LYS A 512 -18.41 -5.42 -27.95
N LYS A 513 -19.51 -5.23 -28.66
CA LYS A 513 -19.59 -4.31 -29.81
C LYS A 513 -19.42 -2.84 -29.38
N ASP A 514 -19.98 -2.47 -28.24
CA ASP A 514 -19.82 -1.14 -27.68
C ASP A 514 -18.39 -0.90 -27.14
N TYR A 515 -17.78 -1.92 -26.54
CA TYR A 515 -16.38 -1.89 -26.13
C TYR A 515 -15.41 -1.71 -27.32
N ASP A 516 -15.61 -2.46 -28.42
CA ASP A 516 -14.78 -2.35 -29.61
C ASP A 516 -14.90 -0.96 -30.26
N LYS A 517 -16.11 -0.36 -30.22
CA LYS A 517 -16.37 0.99 -30.71
C LYS A 517 -15.71 2.07 -29.83
N LEU A 518 -15.71 1.87 -28.52
CA LEU A 518 -15.05 2.75 -27.55
C LEU A 518 -13.52 2.67 -27.69
N ASN A 519 -12.99 1.47 -27.84
CA ASN A 519 -11.56 1.23 -27.97
C ASN A 519 -11.01 1.83 -29.28
N SER A 520 -11.77 1.77 -30.38
CA SER A 520 -11.41 2.44 -31.63
C SER A 520 -11.39 3.97 -31.49
N LYS A 521 -12.33 4.57 -30.75
CA LYS A 521 -12.35 6.01 -30.45
C LYS A 521 -11.16 6.41 -29.57
N PHE A 522 -10.84 5.60 -28.56
CA PHE A 522 -9.70 5.84 -27.68
C PHE A 522 -8.37 5.78 -28.43
N LYS A 523 -8.23 4.85 -29.36
CA LYS A 523 -7.05 4.75 -30.21
C LYS A 523 -6.90 5.98 -31.10
N ALA A 524 -7.98 6.43 -31.76
CA ALA A 524 -7.97 7.64 -32.58
C ALA A 524 -7.59 8.89 -31.77
N LEU A 525 -8.10 9.01 -30.53
CA LEU A 525 -7.78 10.12 -29.64
C LEU A 525 -6.29 10.10 -29.19
N ASN A 526 -5.73 8.93 -28.95
CA ASN A 526 -4.31 8.79 -28.63
C ASN A 526 -3.40 9.14 -29.83
N ASP A 527 -3.80 8.79 -31.04
CA ASP A 527 -3.08 9.14 -32.26
C ASP A 527 -3.11 10.66 -32.48
N GLU A 528 -4.24 11.31 -32.20
CA GLU A 528 -4.39 12.77 -32.27
C GLU A 528 -3.54 13.50 -31.21
N VAL A 529 -3.48 12.98 -29.98
CA VAL A 529 -2.60 13.49 -28.91
C VAL A 529 -1.13 13.35 -29.27
N ALA A 530 -0.75 12.25 -29.93
CA ALA A 530 0.63 12.04 -30.39
C ALA A 530 1.03 13.06 -31.46
N LEU A 531 0.11 13.40 -32.35
CA LEU A 531 0.32 14.43 -33.40
C LEU A 531 0.46 15.83 -32.79
N ILE A 532 -0.37 16.18 -31.78
CA ILE A 532 -0.32 17.48 -31.08
C ILE A 532 0.98 17.63 -30.32
N LYS A 533 1.46 16.55 -29.66
CA LYS A 533 2.76 16.55 -28.96
C LYS A 533 3.96 16.72 -29.89
N GLN A 534 3.87 16.30 -31.15
CA GLN A 534 4.92 16.51 -32.16
C GLN A 534 4.97 17.98 -32.66
N ASN A 535 3.87 18.72 -32.53
CA ASN A 535 3.74 20.10 -33.03
C ASN A 535 3.98 21.20 -31.98
N ASP A 536 4.39 20.86 -30.74
CA ASP A 536 4.74 21.77 -29.63
C ASP A 536 3.65 22.79 -29.23
N ASP A 537 2.37 22.48 -29.46
CA ASP A 537 1.23 23.37 -29.25
C ASP A 537 0.63 23.16 -27.84
N LYS A 538 1.23 23.84 -26.84
CA LYS A 538 0.89 23.70 -25.39
C LYS A 538 -0.57 24.06 -25.04
N GLU A 539 -1.23 24.91 -25.82
CA GLU A 539 -2.62 25.30 -25.55
C GLU A 539 -3.63 24.20 -25.88
N LYS A 540 -3.34 23.37 -26.89
CA LYS A 540 -4.22 22.24 -27.27
C LYS A 540 -4.05 21.02 -26.37
N ILE A 541 -2.88 20.84 -25.76
CA ILE A 541 -2.60 19.72 -24.82
C ILE A 541 -3.50 19.85 -23.58
N ASN A 542 -3.65 21.05 -23.01
CA ASN A 542 -4.50 21.28 -21.84
C ASN A 542 -6.00 21.06 -22.12
N GLN A 543 -6.48 21.33 -23.33
CA GLN A 543 -7.87 21.03 -23.72
C GLN A 543 -8.14 19.53 -23.89
N VAL A 544 -7.19 18.77 -24.41
CA VAL A 544 -7.33 17.32 -24.59
C VAL A 544 -7.24 16.55 -23.27
N ASP A 545 -6.39 16.99 -22.33
CA ASP A 545 -6.32 16.38 -21.01
C ASP A 545 -7.60 16.63 -20.18
N SER A 546 -8.24 17.81 -20.32
CA SER A 546 -9.54 18.07 -19.69
C SER A 546 -10.67 17.23 -20.29
N VAL A 547 -10.65 16.95 -21.60
CA VAL A 547 -11.63 16.06 -22.26
C VAL A 547 -11.41 14.59 -21.87
N LYS A 548 -10.17 14.16 -21.65
CA LYS A 548 -9.87 12.81 -21.14
C LYS A 548 -10.37 12.62 -19.70
N GLU A 549 -10.20 13.59 -18.84
CA GLU A 549 -10.66 13.55 -17.45
C GLU A 549 -12.19 13.50 -17.36
N VAL A 550 -12.90 14.27 -18.20
CA VAL A 550 -14.36 14.24 -18.31
C VAL A 550 -14.86 12.90 -18.89
N ALA A 551 -14.18 12.33 -19.88
CA ALA A 551 -14.56 11.06 -20.48
C ALA A 551 -14.35 9.88 -19.50
N LEU A 552 -13.27 9.88 -18.71
CA LEU A 552 -13.02 8.89 -17.66
C LEU A 552 -14.02 8.99 -16.51
N THR A 553 -14.43 10.20 -16.14
CA THR A 553 -15.45 10.44 -15.11
C THR A 553 -16.84 10.00 -15.59
N GLN A 554 -17.17 10.19 -16.86
CA GLN A 554 -18.44 9.78 -17.46
C GLN A 554 -18.56 8.26 -17.60
N ILE A 555 -17.45 7.58 -17.94
CA ILE A 555 -17.36 6.11 -17.99
C ILE A 555 -17.55 5.51 -16.59
N SER A 556 -17.00 6.14 -15.56
CA SER A 556 -17.21 5.74 -14.14
C SER A 556 -18.67 5.92 -13.69
N PHE A 557 -19.34 7.01 -14.13
CA PHE A 557 -20.73 7.31 -13.76
C PHE A 557 -21.75 6.40 -14.47
N ASP A 558 -21.51 6.08 -15.75
CA ASP A 558 -22.39 5.21 -16.54
C ASP A 558 -22.27 3.73 -16.18
N SER A 559 -21.12 3.30 -15.62
CA SER A 559 -20.96 1.93 -15.07
C SER A 559 -21.67 1.74 -13.74
N VAL A 560 -21.73 2.77 -12.88
CA VAL A 560 -22.39 2.70 -11.57
C VAL A 560 -23.93 2.80 -11.68
N ASN A 561 -24.47 3.47 -12.70
CA ASN A 561 -25.93 3.60 -12.90
C ASN A 561 -26.59 2.43 -13.65
N ARG A 562 -25.86 1.40 -14.07
CA ARG A 562 -26.43 0.18 -14.70
C ARG A 562 -26.57 -1.00 -13.73
N ASP A 563 -26.06 -0.89 -12.50
CA ASP A 563 -26.16 -1.90 -11.46
C ASP A 563 -27.19 -1.55 -10.34
N ILE A 564 -28.11 -0.59 -10.60
CA ILE A 564 -29.27 -0.29 -9.72
C ILE A 564 -30.56 -0.73 -10.38
#